data_1fc71576b76870327100ae8a47d204e3
#
_entry.id   1fc71576b76870327100ae8a47d204e3
#
_cell.length_a   1.000
_cell.length_b   1.000
_cell.length_c   1.000
_cell.angle_alpha   90.00
_cell.angle_beta   90.00
_cell.angle_gamma   90.00
#
_symmetry.space_group_name_H-M   'P 1'
#
loop_
_entity.id
_entity.type
_entity.pdbx_description
1 polymer ?
#
loop_
_entity_poly.entity_id
_entity_poly.type
_entity_poly.pdbx_seq_one_letter_code
_entity_poly.pdbx_strand_id
1 'polypeptide(L)'
;GDYYDYLCHDNGRLDLVIADVSGHNVGAALIMSEARTMIRSRSGKFSKPDELLRELNQFLYEDLTKAELFITLFYLQYQPDTRVVEYASAGHSPTLLWQATQSQCLRLDPEGLIVGVKKDFIYEKDSYRLASGDVKILNTDGLIEAENEQNELFGDERLAELLRENHHLQPQELINYIVDQVRLFTGHQNFKDDVSMIVLQAE
;
A
#
# COMPACT_ATOMS: atom_id res chain seq x y z
N GLY A 1 -6.56 0.63 11.82
CA GLY A 1 -7.31 -0.21 10.87
C GLY A 1 -7.08 0.18 9.42
N ASP A 2 -7.21 -0.78 8.53
CA ASP A 2 -6.84 -0.71 7.13
C ASP A 2 -7.77 0.14 6.27
N TYR A 3 -7.19 0.82 5.29
CA TYR A 3 -7.88 1.49 4.21
C TYR A 3 -7.19 1.20 2.88
N TYR A 4 -7.97 0.83 1.88
CA TYR A 4 -7.52 0.79 0.49
C TYR A 4 -8.56 1.42 -0.44
N ASP A 5 -8.09 1.97 -1.56
CA ASP A 5 -8.97 2.57 -2.55
C ASP A 5 -8.32 2.56 -3.95
N TYR A 6 -9.15 2.69 -4.96
CA TYR A 6 -8.73 2.97 -6.33
C TYR A 6 -9.59 4.08 -6.91
N LEU A 7 -8.97 4.97 -7.67
CA LEU A 7 -9.61 6.16 -8.23
C LEU A 7 -9.26 6.26 -9.71
N CYS A 8 -10.29 6.11 -10.56
CA CYS A 8 -10.14 6.28 -11.99
C CYS A 8 -10.46 7.73 -12.37
N HIS A 9 -9.57 8.37 -13.11
CA HIS A 9 -9.71 9.75 -13.55
C HIS A 9 -10.08 9.83 -15.04
N ASP A 10 -10.73 10.92 -15.45
CA ASP A 10 -11.18 11.12 -16.84
C ASP A 10 -10.05 11.10 -17.88
N ASN A 11 -8.83 11.41 -17.46
CA ASN A 11 -7.61 11.34 -18.30
C ASN A 11 -7.01 9.92 -18.36
N GLY A 12 -7.71 8.90 -17.88
CA GLY A 12 -7.27 7.51 -17.85
C GLY A 12 -6.30 7.15 -16.71
N ARG A 13 -5.84 8.13 -15.92
CA ARG A 13 -4.97 7.86 -14.77
C ARG A 13 -5.71 7.02 -13.72
N LEU A 14 -5.01 6.03 -13.18
CA LEU A 14 -5.46 5.22 -12.05
C LEU A 14 -4.61 5.56 -10.83
N ASP A 15 -5.26 5.96 -9.75
CA ASP A 15 -4.61 6.14 -8.46
C ASP A 15 -4.96 4.96 -7.54
N LEU A 16 -3.97 4.42 -6.84
CA LEU A 16 -4.12 3.38 -5.83
C LEU A 16 -3.65 3.90 -4.48
N VAL A 17 -4.39 3.56 -3.45
CA VAL A 17 -4.10 3.91 -2.06
C VAL A 17 -4.15 2.66 -1.22
N ILE A 18 -3.16 2.47 -0.36
CA ILE A 18 -3.22 1.54 0.75
C ILE A 18 -2.66 2.21 1.98
N ALA A 19 -3.34 2.06 3.11
CA ALA A 19 -2.99 2.75 4.35
C ALA A 19 -3.43 1.93 5.56
N ASP A 20 -2.79 2.18 6.69
CA ASP A 20 -3.25 1.72 7.99
C ASP A 20 -3.23 2.86 9.00
N VAL A 21 -4.35 3.04 9.69
CA VAL A 21 -4.50 3.97 10.81
C VAL A 21 -4.24 3.22 12.10
N SER A 22 -3.25 3.67 12.87
CA SER A 22 -2.90 3.05 14.16
C SER A 22 -4.12 2.92 15.06
N GLY A 23 -4.28 1.75 15.69
CA GLY A 23 -5.41 1.45 16.58
C GLY A 23 -6.67 0.98 15.84
N HIS A 24 -7.60 0.43 16.63
CA HIS A 24 -8.84 -0.23 16.15
C HIS A 24 -10.10 0.31 16.82
N ASN A 25 -10.05 1.54 17.34
CA ASN A 25 -11.17 2.18 18.03
C ASN A 25 -11.97 3.09 17.09
N VAL A 26 -13.06 3.67 17.59
CA VAL A 26 -13.90 4.60 16.84
C VAL A 26 -13.12 5.84 16.39
N GLY A 27 -12.15 6.30 17.18
CA GLY A 27 -11.28 7.42 16.81
C GLY A 27 -10.48 7.13 15.54
N ALA A 28 -9.86 5.95 15.44
CA ALA A 28 -9.14 5.51 14.25
C ALA A 28 -10.06 5.45 13.02
N ALA A 29 -11.31 4.94 13.19
CA ALA A 29 -12.28 4.89 12.10
C ALA A 29 -12.71 6.29 11.61
N LEU A 30 -12.83 7.27 12.51
CA LEU A 30 -13.11 8.66 12.13
C LEU A 30 -11.96 9.29 11.36
N ILE A 31 -10.74 9.14 11.83
CA ILE A 31 -9.52 9.58 11.14
C ILE A 31 -9.40 8.93 9.75
N MET A 32 -9.66 7.63 9.63
CA MET A 32 -9.68 6.94 8.33
C MET A 32 -10.72 7.55 7.38
N SER A 33 -11.91 7.87 7.89
CA SER A 33 -12.97 8.51 7.09
C SER A 33 -12.58 9.91 6.61
N GLU A 34 -11.89 10.68 7.43
CA GLU A 34 -11.34 12.00 7.07
C GLU A 34 -10.23 11.87 6.03
N ALA A 35 -9.27 10.96 6.24
CA ALA A 35 -8.21 10.66 5.28
C ALA A 35 -8.79 10.26 3.91
N ARG A 36 -9.73 9.32 3.88
CA ARG A 36 -10.43 8.89 2.66
C ARG A 36 -11.11 10.06 1.96
N THR A 37 -11.83 10.88 2.70
CA THR A 37 -12.56 12.03 2.15
C THR A 37 -11.60 13.03 1.52
N MET A 38 -10.51 13.34 2.21
CA MET A 38 -9.48 14.25 1.73
C MET A 38 -8.82 13.70 0.46
N ILE A 39 -8.37 12.44 0.45
CA ILE A 39 -7.74 11.79 -0.70
C ILE A 39 -8.67 11.82 -1.90
N ARG A 40 -9.92 11.37 -1.77
CA ARG A 40 -10.90 11.36 -2.86
C ARG A 40 -11.22 12.75 -3.40
N SER A 41 -11.26 13.77 -2.54
CA SER A 41 -11.55 15.14 -2.97
C SER A 41 -10.37 15.83 -3.65
N ARG A 42 -9.16 15.35 -3.42
CA ARG A 42 -7.90 16.01 -3.83
C ARG A 42 -7.14 15.27 -4.91
N SER A 43 -7.27 13.95 -5.04
CA SER A 43 -6.50 13.12 -5.97
C SER A 43 -6.52 13.65 -7.42
N GLY A 44 -7.67 14.13 -7.90
CA GLY A 44 -7.79 14.71 -9.24
C GLY A 44 -7.09 16.08 -9.43
N LYS A 45 -6.67 16.74 -8.34
CA LYS A 45 -6.05 18.09 -8.38
C LYS A 45 -4.53 18.03 -8.34
N PHE A 46 -3.97 16.96 -7.79
CA PHE A 46 -2.52 16.81 -7.68
C PHE A 46 -1.96 15.99 -8.83
N SER A 47 -0.89 16.51 -9.38
CA SER A 47 -0.14 15.83 -10.44
C SER A 47 0.91 14.85 -9.89
N LYS A 48 1.19 14.90 -8.56
CA LYS A 48 2.27 14.15 -7.93
C LYS A 48 1.86 13.53 -6.60
N PRO A 49 2.30 12.28 -6.32
CA PRO A 49 2.02 11.59 -5.08
C PRO A 49 2.52 12.29 -3.81
N ASP A 50 3.73 12.85 -3.85
CA ASP A 50 4.36 13.58 -2.74
C ASP A 50 3.58 14.82 -2.32
N GLU A 51 2.98 15.54 -3.28
CA GLU A 51 2.13 16.70 -3.02
C GLU A 51 0.87 16.31 -2.24
N LEU A 52 0.22 15.20 -2.64
CA LEU A 52 -0.95 14.69 -1.93
C LEU A 52 -0.61 14.28 -0.49
N LEU A 53 0.48 13.54 -0.28
CA LEU A 53 0.90 13.12 1.05
C LEU A 53 1.21 14.30 1.95
N ARG A 54 1.89 15.31 1.43
CA ARG A 54 2.18 16.54 2.19
C ARG A 54 0.90 17.24 2.63
N GLU A 55 -0.07 17.40 1.72
CA GLU A 55 -1.34 18.07 2.04
C GLU A 55 -2.16 17.24 3.04
N LEU A 56 -2.20 15.92 2.87
CA LEU A 56 -2.86 15.01 3.80
C LEU A 56 -2.25 15.12 5.21
N ASN A 57 -0.93 15.12 5.32
CA ASN A 57 -0.24 15.25 6.59
C ASN A 57 -0.55 16.60 7.25
N GLN A 58 -0.51 17.70 6.51
CA GLN A 58 -0.85 19.01 7.04
C GLN A 58 -2.31 19.11 7.51
N PHE A 59 -3.22 18.48 6.77
CA PHE A 59 -4.65 18.48 7.07
C PHE A 59 -4.98 17.69 8.33
N LEU A 60 -4.41 16.49 8.49
CA LEU A 60 -4.73 15.59 9.61
C LEU A 60 -3.84 15.76 10.84
N TYR A 61 -2.76 16.53 10.75
CA TYR A 61 -1.73 16.61 11.78
C TYR A 61 -2.27 16.89 13.18
N GLU A 62 -3.16 17.89 13.32
CA GLU A 62 -3.68 18.30 14.63
C GLU A 62 -4.62 17.26 15.24
N ASP A 63 -5.45 16.61 14.42
CA ASP A 63 -6.40 15.61 14.87
C ASP A 63 -5.68 14.30 15.22
N LEU A 64 -4.69 13.89 14.42
CA LEU A 64 -3.82 12.76 14.74
C LEU A 64 -3.03 12.97 16.02
N THR A 65 -2.44 14.17 16.19
CA THR A 65 -1.68 14.51 17.41
C THR A 65 -2.56 14.48 18.65
N LYS A 66 -3.78 15.05 18.59
CA LYS A 66 -4.72 15.03 19.71
C LYS A 66 -5.23 13.64 20.06
N ALA A 67 -5.40 12.80 19.05
CA ALA A 67 -5.87 11.42 19.22
C ALA A 67 -4.76 10.44 19.59
N GLU A 68 -3.48 10.86 19.56
CA GLU A 68 -2.29 10.00 19.69
C GLU A 68 -2.28 8.87 18.66
N LEU A 69 -2.70 9.19 17.43
CA LEU A 69 -2.77 8.27 16.30
C LEU A 69 -1.78 8.71 15.20
N PHE A 70 -1.47 7.79 14.31
CA PHE A 70 -0.72 8.03 13.08
C PHE A 70 -1.28 7.19 11.94
N ILE A 71 -0.86 7.50 10.71
CA ILE A 71 -1.24 6.73 9.53
C ILE A 71 0.04 6.35 8.79
N THR A 72 0.14 5.08 8.42
CA THR A 72 1.04 4.64 7.36
C THR A 72 0.28 4.65 6.04
N LEU A 73 0.90 5.14 4.94
CA LEU A 73 0.20 5.23 3.67
C LEU A 73 1.16 5.11 2.49
N PHE A 74 0.75 4.31 1.51
CA PHE A 74 1.38 4.25 0.20
C PHE A 74 0.40 4.75 -0.86
N TYR A 75 0.82 5.73 -1.66
CA TYR A 75 0.02 6.32 -2.73
C TYR A 75 0.73 6.17 -4.06
N LEU A 76 0.04 5.64 -5.04
CA LEU A 76 0.55 5.33 -6.37
C LEU A 76 -0.35 5.92 -7.44
N GLN A 77 0.24 6.53 -8.46
CA GLN A 77 -0.43 7.01 -9.67
C GLN A 77 0.10 6.26 -10.88
N TYR A 78 -0.77 5.61 -11.61
CA TYR A 78 -0.45 4.92 -12.86
C TYR A 78 -1.06 5.65 -14.05
N GLN A 79 -0.21 5.97 -15.04
CA GLN A 79 -0.63 6.56 -16.31
C GLN A 79 -0.56 5.50 -17.42
N PRO A 80 -1.69 4.98 -17.91
CA PRO A 80 -1.72 3.88 -18.89
C PRO A 80 -1.00 4.22 -20.19
N ASP A 81 -1.20 5.43 -20.73
CA ASP A 81 -0.61 5.86 -22.01
C ASP A 81 0.92 5.78 -22.05
N THR A 82 1.57 6.09 -20.92
CA THR A 82 3.03 6.07 -20.78
C THR A 82 3.55 4.85 -20.04
N ARG A 83 2.65 4.10 -19.39
CA ARG A 83 2.94 3.01 -18.44
C ARG A 83 3.83 3.45 -17.27
N VAL A 84 3.85 4.74 -16.98
CA VAL A 84 4.62 5.27 -15.85
C VAL A 84 3.81 5.14 -14.57
N VAL A 85 4.46 4.66 -13.53
CA VAL A 85 4.01 4.67 -12.15
C VAL A 85 4.82 5.69 -11.39
N GLU A 86 4.17 6.66 -10.77
CA GLU A 86 4.77 7.55 -9.76
C GLU A 86 4.17 7.19 -8.40
N TYR A 87 4.98 7.20 -7.35
CA TYR A 87 4.52 6.81 -6.03
C TYR A 87 5.29 7.53 -4.93
N ALA A 88 4.66 7.60 -3.75
CA ALA A 88 5.26 8.09 -2.52
C ALA A 88 4.74 7.26 -1.33
N SER A 89 5.56 7.19 -0.29
CA SER A 89 5.23 6.50 0.95
C SER A 89 5.27 7.45 2.14
N ALA A 90 4.37 7.23 3.08
CA ALA A 90 4.38 7.80 4.41
C ALA A 90 4.59 6.68 5.44
N GLY A 91 5.79 6.08 5.44
CA GLY A 91 6.19 5.03 6.36
C GLY A 91 5.38 3.75 6.27
N HIS A 92 4.78 3.47 5.11
CA HIS A 92 4.04 2.23 4.88
C HIS A 92 4.98 1.07 4.57
N SER A 93 4.52 -0.15 4.80
CA SER A 93 5.27 -1.37 4.50
C SER A 93 5.77 -1.38 3.06
N PRO A 94 6.99 -1.90 2.81
CA PRO A 94 7.54 -1.99 1.46
C PRO A 94 6.62 -2.76 0.52
N THR A 95 6.55 -2.31 -0.71
CA THR A 95 5.75 -2.93 -1.76
C THR A 95 6.62 -3.78 -2.68
N LEU A 96 6.06 -4.85 -3.26
CA LEU A 96 6.81 -5.74 -4.16
C LEU A 96 6.47 -5.48 -5.61
N LEU A 97 7.48 -5.56 -6.47
CA LEU A 97 7.35 -5.49 -7.92
C LEU A 97 8.08 -6.67 -8.58
N TRP A 98 7.33 -7.56 -9.20
CA TRP A 98 7.88 -8.51 -10.15
C TRP A 98 8.14 -7.80 -11.47
N GLN A 99 9.39 -7.84 -11.94
CA GLN A 99 9.79 -7.33 -13.25
C GLN A 99 9.95 -8.49 -14.22
N ALA A 100 8.99 -8.66 -15.13
CA ALA A 100 8.95 -9.76 -16.08
C ALA A 100 10.16 -9.78 -17.02
N THR A 101 10.60 -8.61 -17.47
CA THR A 101 11.75 -8.48 -18.39
C THR A 101 13.09 -8.88 -17.78
N GLN A 102 13.22 -8.78 -16.46
CA GLN A 102 14.45 -9.08 -15.72
C GLN A 102 14.32 -10.36 -14.87
N SER A 103 13.13 -10.95 -14.83
CA SER A 103 12.81 -12.13 -14.01
C SER A 103 13.25 -11.96 -12.54
N GLN A 104 13.00 -10.77 -11.97
CA GLN A 104 13.37 -10.44 -10.61
C GLN A 104 12.21 -9.78 -9.84
N CYS A 105 12.20 -10.02 -8.53
CA CYS A 105 11.32 -9.33 -7.60
C CYS A 105 12.09 -8.21 -6.91
N LEU A 106 11.58 -6.98 -7.04
CA LEU A 106 12.13 -5.80 -6.37
C LEU A 106 11.26 -5.45 -5.16
N ARG A 107 11.92 -5.04 -4.09
CA ARG A 107 11.29 -4.41 -2.94
C ARG A 107 11.39 -2.90 -3.12
N LEU A 108 10.26 -2.22 -3.19
CA LEU A 108 10.17 -0.78 -3.30
C LEU A 108 9.82 -0.21 -1.93
N ASP A 109 10.78 0.49 -1.34
CA ASP A 109 10.72 1.03 0.02
C ASP A 109 11.16 2.51 -0.01
N PRO A 110 10.32 3.41 -0.57
CA PRO A 110 10.66 4.82 -0.60
C PRO A 110 10.66 5.40 0.81
N GLU A 111 11.66 6.21 1.11
CA GLU A 111 11.75 6.88 2.41
C GLU A 111 10.55 7.80 2.63
N GLY A 112 9.95 7.72 3.82
CA GLY A 112 8.82 8.57 4.18
C GLY A 112 8.47 8.44 5.66
N LEU A 113 8.11 9.57 6.28
CA LEU A 113 7.67 9.59 7.67
C LEU A 113 6.15 9.38 7.73
N ILE A 114 5.71 8.57 8.67
CA ILE A 114 4.28 8.35 8.94
C ILE A 114 3.53 9.67 9.12
N VAL A 115 2.31 9.73 8.64
CA VAL A 115 1.43 10.91 8.76
C VAL A 115 1.09 11.15 10.23
N GLY A 116 1.19 12.41 10.68
CA GLY A 116 0.86 12.81 12.04
C GLY A 116 2.06 13.03 12.97
N VAL A 117 3.28 12.69 12.56
CA VAL A 117 4.48 12.85 13.41
C VAL A 117 5.16 14.20 13.24
N LYS A 118 5.26 14.72 12.04
CA LYS A 118 5.90 16.01 11.75
C LYS A 118 5.10 16.78 10.72
N LYS A 119 4.47 17.89 11.11
CA LYS A 119 3.53 18.66 10.28
C LYS A 119 4.07 19.05 8.91
N ASP A 120 5.30 19.55 8.86
CA ASP A 120 5.90 20.10 7.63
C ASP A 120 6.94 19.13 7.04
N PHE A 121 6.67 17.81 7.12
CA PHE A 121 7.53 16.83 6.49
C PHE A 121 7.42 16.91 4.97
N ILE A 122 8.58 16.82 4.29
CA ILE A 122 8.65 16.83 2.82
C ILE A 122 8.76 15.37 2.38
N TYR A 123 7.71 14.87 1.72
CA TYR A 123 7.71 13.55 1.12
C TYR A 123 8.46 13.57 -0.20
N GLU A 124 9.12 12.48 -0.51
CA GLU A 124 9.76 12.25 -1.80
C GLU A 124 8.91 11.30 -2.62
N LYS A 125 8.94 11.49 -3.94
CA LYS A 125 8.34 10.57 -4.89
C LYS A 125 9.41 9.84 -5.66
N ASP A 126 9.09 8.63 -6.08
CA ASP A 126 9.87 7.85 -7.01
C ASP A 126 9.01 7.39 -8.18
N SER A 127 9.61 6.84 -9.21
CA SER A 127 8.88 6.39 -10.38
C SER A 127 9.57 5.23 -11.09
N TYR A 128 8.75 4.43 -11.76
CA TYR A 128 9.23 3.40 -12.68
C TYR A 128 8.23 3.23 -13.83
N ARG A 129 8.66 2.52 -14.89
CA ARG A 129 7.80 2.18 -16.01
C ARG A 129 7.45 0.71 -15.96
N LEU A 130 6.15 0.39 -15.97
CA LEU A 130 5.66 -0.98 -16.08
C LEU A 130 5.90 -1.54 -17.50
N ALA A 131 6.45 -2.74 -17.56
CA ALA A 131 6.47 -3.56 -18.76
C ALA A 131 5.30 -4.55 -18.74
N SER A 132 4.95 -5.09 -19.91
CA SER A 132 3.98 -6.19 -19.99
C SER A 132 4.44 -7.39 -19.16
N GLY A 133 3.54 -7.95 -18.36
CA GLY A 133 3.84 -9.06 -17.46
C GLY A 133 4.40 -8.65 -16.09
N ASP A 134 4.64 -7.36 -15.85
CA ASP A 134 5.01 -6.89 -14.51
C ASP A 134 3.82 -7.00 -13.54
N VAL A 135 4.10 -7.41 -12.30
CA VAL A 135 3.09 -7.56 -11.25
C VAL A 135 3.53 -6.80 -10.00
N LYS A 136 2.67 -5.90 -9.53
CA LYS A 136 2.88 -5.11 -8.31
C LYS A 136 1.96 -5.61 -7.20
N ILE A 137 2.54 -5.81 -6.01
CA ILE A 137 1.79 -6.08 -4.78
C ILE A 137 1.98 -4.92 -3.80
N LEU A 138 0.86 -4.42 -3.29
CA LEU A 138 0.79 -3.52 -2.14
C LEU A 138 0.03 -4.27 -1.04
N ASN A 139 0.53 -4.22 0.19
CA ASN A 139 -0.11 -4.89 1.33
C ASN A 139 0.10 -4.11 2.62
N THR A 140 -0.82 -4.26 3.57
CA THR A 140 -0.64 -3.80 4.94
C THR A 140 0.21 -4.78 5.74
N ASP A 141 0.73 -4.34 6.87
CA ASP A 141 1.63 -5.10 7.74
C ASP A 141 0.98 -6.37 8.31
N GLY A 142 -0.33 -6.38 8.54
CA GLY A 142 -1.04 -7.56 9.03
C GLY A 142 -0.83 -8.83 8.19
N LEU A 143 -0.45 -8.69 6.90
CA LEU A 143 -0.09 -9.84 6.06
C LEU A 143 1.31 -10.38 6.40
N ILE A 144 2.30 -9.50 6.44
CA ILE A 144 3.71 -9.89 6.63
C ILE A 144 4.07 -10.12 8.10
N GLU A 145 3.33 -9.53 9.03
CA GLU A 145 3.47 -9.72 10.46
C GLU A 145 2.62 -10.88 11.01
N ALA A 146 1.93 -11.62 10.13
CA ALA A 146 1.20 -12.82 10.52
C ALA A 146 2.17 -13.85 11.13
N GLU A 147 1.88 -14.29 12.37
CA GLU A 147 2.75 -15.17 13.17
C GLU A 147 2.27 -16.63 13.13
N ASN A 148 3.22 -17.56 13.07
CA ASN A 148 2.98 -18.98 13.29
C ASN A 148 3.02 -19.34 14.80
N GLU A 149 2.81 -20.64 15.13
CA GLU A 149 2.85 -21.15 16.49
C GLU A 149 4.23 -20.99 17.17
N GLN A 150 5.29 -20.82 16.39
CA GLN A 150 6.66 -20.61 16.87
C GLN A 150 7.01 -19.12 17.02
N ASN A 151 6.03 -18.20 16.84
CA ASN A 151 6.19 -16.75 16.81
C ASN A 151 7.14 -16.24 15.70
N GLU A 152 7.24 -16.97 14.60
CA GLU A 152 7.93 -16.51 13.42
C GLU A 152 6.95 -15.69 12.56
N LEU A 153 7.40 -14.55 12.04
CA LEU A 153 6.64 -13.74 11.11
C LEU A 153 6.62 -14.36 9.71
N PHE A 154 5.54 -14.17 8.97
CA PHE A 154 5.48 -14.56 7.56
C PHE A 154 6.57 -13.86 6.75
N GLY A 155 6.62 -12.54 6.83
CA GLY A 155 7.71 -11.70 6.31
C GLY A 155 7.65 -11.43 4.80
N ASP A 156 8.37 -10.39 4.41
CA ASP A 156 8.47 -9.93 3.01
C ASP A 156 9.16 -10.96 2.09
N GLU A 157 10.10 -11.74 2.63
CA GLU A 157 10.85 -12.70 1.81
C GLU A 157 9.98 -13.84 1.30
N ARG A 158 9.10 -14.39 2.18
CA ARG A 158 8.13 -15.41 1.76
C ARG A 158 7.13 -14.85 0.76
N LEU A 159 6.65 -13.60 0.99
CA LEU A 159 5.75 -12.95 0.04
C LEU A 159 6.42 -12.74 -1.33
N ALA A 160 7.69 -12.32 -1.35
CA ALA A 160 8.45 -12.14 -2.58
C ALA A 160 8.69 -13.49 -3.33
N GLU A 161 8.89 -14.58 -2.59
CA GLU A 161 9.03 -15.92 -3.16
C GLU A 161 7.72 -16.40 -3.78
N LEU A 162 6.59 -16.21 -3.08
CA LEU A 162 5.27 -16.54 -3.63
C LEU A 162 4.98 -15.73 -4.90
N LEU A 163 5.30 -14.44 -4.93
CA LEU A 163 5.14 -13.60 -6.12
C LEU A 163 6.02 -14.11 -7.28
N ARG A 164 7.28 -14.44 -7.00
CA ARG A 164 8.22 -14.96 -8.01
C ARG A 164 7.72 -16.24 -8.66
N GLU A 165 7.16 -17.14 -7.89
CA GLU A 165 6.68 -18.44 -8.37
C GLU A 165 5.32 -18.34 -9.07
N ASN A 166 4.48 -17.37 -8.68
CA ASN A 166 3.07 -17.31 -9.07
C ASN A 166 2.67 -16.02 -9.81
N HIS A 167 3.64 -15.22 -10.30
CA HIS A 167 3.38 -13.98 -11.03
C HIS A 167 2.52 -14.14 -12.30
N HIS A 168 2.41 -15.37 -12.79
CA HIS A 168 1.62 -15.73 -13.98
C HIS A 168 0.12 -15.89 -13.70
N LEU A 169 -0.27 -15.98 -12.42
CA LEU A 169 -1.68 -16.07 -12.03
C LEU A 169 -2.40 -14.74 -12.28
N GLN A 170 -3.71 -14.81 -12.52
CA GLN A 170 -4.54 -13.61 -12.55
C GLN A 170 -4.55 -12.94 -11.17
N PRO A 171 -4.72 -11.60 -11.08
CA PRO A 171 -4.61 -10.86 -9.83
C PRO A 171 -5.43 -11.45 -8.68
N GLN A 172 -6.69 -11.83 -8.91
CA GLN A 172 -7.54 -12.39 -7.88
C GLN A 172 -7.10 -13.79 -7.45
N GLU A 173 -6.60 -14.60 -8.38
CA GLU A 173 -6.06 -15.93 -8.09
C GLU A 173 -4.80 -15.82 -7.24
N LEU A 174 -3.92 -14.86 -7.57
CA LEU A 174 -2.69 -14.60 -6.81
C LEU A 174 -3.02 -14.16 -5.38
N ILE A 175 -3.98 -13.24 -5.20
CA ILE A 175 -4.44 -12.81 -3.87
C ILE A 175 -4.93 -14.01 -3.06
N ASN A 176 -5.83 -14.81 -3.63
CA ASN A 176 -6.39 -15.98 -2.94
C ASN A 176 -5.27 -16.98 -2.56
N TYR A 177 -4.35 -17.22 -3.49
CA TYR A 177 -3.24 -18.14 -3.24
C TYR A 177 -2.33 -17.65 -2.10
N ILE A 178 -1.95 -16.36 -2.10
CA ILE A 178 -1.13 -15.76 -1.04
C ILE A 178 -1.84 -15.85 0.32
N VAL A 179 -3.12 -15.49 0.38
CA VAL A 179 -3.92 -15.57 1.62
C VAL A 179 -3.97 -17.00 2.15
N ASP A 180 -4.14 -17.99 1.29
CA ASP A 180 -4.15 -19.41 1.69
C ASP A 180 -2.77 -19.86 2.19
N GLN A 181 -1.67 -19.40 1.58
CA GLN A 181 -0.31 -19.70 2.06
C GLN A 181 -0.04 -19.07 3.44
N VAL A 182 -0.50 -17.85 3.69
CA VAL A 182 -0.38 -17.23 5.03
C VAL A 182 -1.20 -18.00 6.07
N ARG A 183 -2.42 -18.42 5.75
CA ARG A 183 -3.25 -19.26 6.64
C ARG A 183 -2.59 -20.60 6.95
N LEU A 184 -1.99 -21.25 5.95
CA LEU A 184 -1.23 -22.49 6.14
C LEU A 184 -0.01 -22.26 7.06
N PHE A 185 0.69 -21.15 6.86
CA PHE A 185 1.84 -20.79 7.68
C PHE A 185 1.48 -20.53 9.14
N THR A 186 0.41 -19.77 9.37
CA THR A 186 -0.05 -19.42 10.73
C THR A 186 -0.75 -20.58 11.44
N GLY A 187 -1.29 -21.53 10.70
CA GLY A 187 -2.16 -22.60 11.24
C GLY A 187 -3.55 -22.10 11.66
N HIS A 188 -3.90 -20.85 11.36
CA HIS A 188 -5.15 -20.22 11.75
C HIS A 188 -5.98 -19.79 10.53
N GLN A 189 -7.32 -19.88 10.64
CA GLN A 189 -8.23 -19.42 9.60
C GLN A 189 -8.41 -17.89 9.62
N ASN A 190 -8.31 -17.29 10.80
CA ASN A 190 -8.49 -15.85 11.00
C ASN A 190 -7.15 -15.17 11.26
N PHE A 191 -6.94 -14.02 10.65
CA PHE A 191 -5.81 -13.14 10.95
C PHE A 191 -6.00 -12.47 12.30
N LYS A 192 -4.91 -12.14 12.98
CA LYS A 192 -4.90 -11.41 14.25
C LYS A 192 -5.14 -9.91 14.05
N ASP A 193 -4.79 -9.40 12.87
CA ASP A 193 -4.94 -8.01 12.46
C ASP A 193 -5.65 -7.90 11.13
N ASP A 194 -6.05 -6.69 10.74
CA ASP A 194 -6.60 -6.40 9.42
C ASP A 194 -5.57 -6.71 8.33
N VAL A 195 -6.02 -7.27 7.23
CA VAL A 195 -5.17 -7.62 6.08
C VAL A 195 -5.77 -7.06 4.82
N SER A 196 -5.06 -6.12 4.21
CA SER A 196 -5.40 -5.56 2.91
C SER A 196 -4.31 -5.83 1.89
N MET A 197 -4.72 -6.15 0.66
CA MET A 197 -3.81 -6.38 -0.46
C MET A 197 -4.40 -5.83 -1.77
N ILE A 198 -3.55 -5.18 -2.56
CA ILE A 198 -3.85 -4.77 -3.93
C ILE A 198 -2.83 -5.42 -4.85
N VAL A 199 -3.30 -6.02 -5.94
CA VAL A 199 -2.45 -6.55 -7.01
C VAL A 199 -2.76 -5.79 -8.30
N LEU A 200 -1.72 -5.19 -8.89
CA LEU A 200 -1.75 -4.54 -10.19
C LEU A 200 -0.90 -5.36 -11.16
N GLN A 201 -1.50 -5.82 -12.25
CA GLN A 201 -0.80 -6.55 -13.32
C GLN A 201 -0.83 -5.73 -14.61
N ALA A 202 0.33 -5.59 -15.25
CA ALA A 202 0.47 -4.92 -16.54
C ALA A 202 0.30 -5.92 -17.69
N GLU A 203 -0.66 -5.64 -18.57
CA GLU A 203 -0.91 -6.40 -19.79
C GLU A 203 -0.02 -5.93 -20.97
#